data_2860acd9d58137bcce59e3d03aa2c44a
#
_entry.id   2860acd9d58137bcce59e3d03aa2c44a
#
_cell.length_a   1.000
_cell.length_b   1.000
_cell.length_c   1.000
_cell.angle_alpha   90.00
_cell.angle_beta   90.00
_cell.angle_gamma   90.00
#
_symmetry.space_group_name_H-M   'P 1'
#
loop_
_entity.id
_entity.type
_entity.pdbx_description
1 polymer ?
#
loop_
_entity_poly.entity_id
_entity_poly.type
_entity_poly.pdbx_seq_one_letter_code
_entity_poly.pdbx_strand_id
1 'polypeptide(L)'
;MPDAGLVFPEERPQGGRLTVSQVNRLVKNLLDDSFSVLAVEGELSNYVHHSSGHRYFTLKDQSSQLRCVMFRWAAEKLDFRPMDGAKLLAVGNLTVYEAAGQYQLNV
;
A
#
# COMPACT_ATOMS: atom_id res chain seq x y z
N MET A 1 10.91 4.45 35.36
CA MET A 1 10.84 5.32 34.37
C MET A 1 10.77 4.71 33.05
N PRO A 2 9.96 5.09 32.31
CA PRO A 2 9.95 4.49 31.01
C PRO A 2 11.15 4.98 30.22
N ASP A 3 11.66 4.08 29.48
CA ASP A 3 12.72 4.34 28.56
C ASP A 3 12.24 5.12 27.38
N ALA A 4 13.13 5.38 26.49
CA ALA A 4 12.78 5.98 25.22
C ALA A 4 12.06 5.00 24.30
N GLY A 5 11.87 3.77 24.74
CA GLY A 5 11.18 2.78 23.94
C GLY A 5 12.06 1.86 23.11
N LEU A 6 13.36 2.09 23.13
CA LEU A 6 14.32 1.19 22.50
C LEU A 6 15.14 0.50 23.54
N VAL A 7 15.07 -0.83 23.58
CA VAL A 7 15.83 -1.65 24.52
C VAL A 7 16.38 -2.86 23.76
N PHE A 8 17.42 -3.46 24.31
CA PHE A 8 17.93 -4.70 23.74
C PHE A 8 17.00 -5.87 24.10
N PRO A 9 16.86 -6.88 23.22
CA PRO A 9 15.90 -7.96 23.44
C PRO A 9 16.07 -8.69 24.78
N GLU A 10 17.28 -8.85 25.25
CA GLU A 10 17.55 -9.54 26.51
C GLU A 10 17.09 -8.76 27.72
N GLU A 11 16.74 -7.49 27.58
CA GLU A 11 16.27 -6.64 28.67
C GLU A 11 14.76 -6.73 28.88
N ARG A 12 14.06 -7.48 28.04
CA ARG A 12 12.62 -7.63 28.16
C ARG A 12 12.21 -9.08 28.21
N PRO A 13 11.15 -9.38 28.95
CA PRO A 13 10.58 -10.73 28.95
C PRO A 13 10.13 -11.15 27.56
N GLN A 14 10.08 -12.46 27.34
CA GLN A 14 9.70 -13.02 26.04
C GLN A 14 8.26 -12.72 25.65
N GLY A 15 7.36 -12.67 26.62
CA GLY A 15 5.94 -12.48 26.31
C GLY A 15 5.65 -11.12 25.68
N GLY A 16 4.71 -11.08 24.75
CA GLY A 16 4.23 -9.83 24.17
C GLY A 16 5.13 -9.24 23.12
N ARG A 17 6.13 -9.97 22.65
CA ARG A 17 7.01 -9.48 21.58
C ARG A 17 6.55 -9.99 20.24
N LEU A 18 6.73 -9.13 19.24
CA LEU A 18 6.40 -9.45 17.85
C LEU A 18 7.62 -9.24 16.97
N THR A 19 7.71 -10.02 15.92
CA THR A 19 8.68 -9.71 14.85
C THR A 19 8.12 -8.62 13.96
N VAL A 20 8.97 -8.00 13.17
CA VAL A 20 8.54 -7.01 12.18
C VAL A 20 7.53 -7.63 11.21
N SER A 21 7.80 -8.85 10.75
CA SER A 21 6.89 -9.54 9.84
C SER A 21 5.53 -9.78 10.48
N GLN A 22 5.49 -10.09 11.76
CA GLN A 22 4.22 -10.29 12.46
C GLN A 22 3.43 -8.99 12.55
N VAL A 23 4.09 -7.87 12.82
CA VAL A 23 3.41 -6.58 12.84
C VAL A 23 2.84 -6.25 11.48
N ASN A 24 3.63 -6.39 10.42
CA ASN A 24 3.16 -6.09 9.06
C ASN A 24 2.00 -7.00 8.67
N ARG A 25 2.04 -8.27 9.07
CA ARG A 25 0.94 -9.19 8.81
C ARG A 25 -0.33 -8.80 9.54
N LEU A 26 -0.20 -8.35 10.80
CA LEU A 26 -1.36 -7.90 11.56
C LEU A 26 -2.03 -6.70 10.89
N VAL A 27 -1.23 -5.72 10.45
CA VAL A 27 -1.78 -4.55 9.79
C VAL A 27 -2.42 -4.93 8.45
N LYS A 28 -1.77 -5.82 7.70
CA LYS A 28 -2.33 -6.32 6.44
C LYS A 28 -3.69 -6.95 6.66
N ASN A 29 -3.79 -7.85 7.64
CA ASN A 29 -5.04 -8.55 7.93
C ASN A 29 -6.12 -7.57 8.36
N LEU A 30 -5.76 -6.57 9.16
CA LEU A 30 -6.71 -5.56 9.61
C LEU A 30 -7.26 -4.77 8.42
N LEU A 31 -6.41 -4.35 7.49
CA LEU A 31 -6.87 -3.62 6.30
C LEU A 31 -7.71 -4.52 5.40
N ASP A 32 -7.25 -5.75 5.17
CA ASP A 32 -7.97 -6.69 4.31
C ASP A 32 -9.38 -6.97 4.85
N ASP A 33 -9.53 -7.02 6.17
CA ASP A 33 -10.80 -7.34 6.82
C ASP A 33 -11.71 -6.13 7.02
N SER A 34 -11.14 -4.92 7.07
CA SER A 34 -11.88 -3.72 7.46
C SER A 34 -12.47 -2.96 6.29
N PHE A 35 -11.88 -3.09 5.10
CA PHE A 35 -12.29 -2.33 3.94
C PHE A 35 -12.75 -3.24 2.82
N SER A 36 -13.88 -2.89 2.22
CA SER A 36 -14.26 -3.46 0.95
C SER A 36 -13.58 -2.68 -0.18
N VAL A 37 -14.03 -2.89 -1.39
CA VAL A 37 -13.52 -2.16 -2.55
C VAL A 37 -13.76 -0.66 -2.37
N LEU A 38 -12.71 0.13 -2.56
CA LEU A 38 -12.77 1.58 -2.46
C LEU A 38 -12.61 2.19 -3.85
N ALA A 39 -13.27 3.32 -4.05
CA ALA A 39 -13.07 4.15 -5.24
C ALA A 39 -12.40 5.43 -4.77
N VAL A 40 -11.15 5.63 -5.19
CA VAL A 40 -10.32 6.75 -4.73
C VAL A 40 -10.03 7.68 -5.87
N GLU A 41 -10.37 8.95 -5.68
CA GLU A 41 -10.12 9.99 -6.68
C GLU A 41 -8.79 10.65 -6.41
N GLY A 42 -8.01 10.89 -7.47
CA GLY A 42 -6.75 11.59 -7.34
C GLY A 42 -6.12 11.88 -8.69
N GLU A 43 -5.02 12.61 -8.63
CA GLU A 43 -4.22 12.90 -9.81
C GLU A 43 -3.15 11.81 -9.97
N LEU A 44 -3.06 11.27 -11.17
CA LEU A 44 -2.07 10.25 -11.49
C LEU A 44 -0.67 10.85 -11.54
N SER A 45 0.29 10.18 -10.89
CA SER A 45 1.67 10.62 -10.82
C SER A 45 2.59 9.40 -10.82
N ASN A 46 3.78 9.58 -11.39
CA ASN A 46 4.81 8.54 -11.40
C ASN A 46 4.31 7.20 -11.97
N TYR A 47 3.55 7.26 -13.03
CA TYR A 47 3.02 6.06 -13.67
C TYR A 47 4.14 5.32 -14.38
N VAL A 48 4.32 4.05 -14.01
CA VAL A 48 5.35 3.18 -14.57
C VAL A 48 4.71 1.90 -15.09
N HIS A 49 4.96 1.63 -16.38
CA HIS A 49 4.64 0.35 -16.98
C HIS A 49 5.86 -0.55 -16.82
N HIS A 50 5.83 -1.39 -15.79
CA HIS A 50 6.93 -2.28 -15.48
C HIS A 50 7.05 -3.39 -16.53
N SER A 51 8.25 -3.95 -16.68
CA SER A 51 8.50 -5.03 -17.65
C SER A 51 7.66 -6.29 -17.38
N SER A 52 7.23 -6.48 -16.14
CA SER A 52 6.33 -7.57 -15.77
C SER A 52 4.92 -7.40 -16.33
N GLY A 53 4.59 -6.21 -16.83
CA GLY A 53 3.24 -5.87 -17.24
C GLY A 53 2.42 -5.20 -16.13
N HIS A 54 2.89 -5.25 -14.88
CA HIS A 54 2.23 -4.55 -13.80
C HIS A 54 2.46 -3.05 -13.93
N ARG A 55 1.53 -2.26 -13.38
CA ARG A 55 1.63 -0.80 -13.38
C ARG A 55 1.77 -0.33 -11.95
N TYR A 56 2.72 0.57 -11.73
CA TYR A 56 2.95 1.18 -10.42
C TYR A 56 2.76 2.67 -10.57
N PHE A 57 2.03 3.27 -9.64
CA PHE A 57 1.78 4.71 -9.72
C PHE A 57 1.39 5.25 -8.35
N THR A 58 1.28 6.56 -8.28
CA THR A 58 0.82 7.27 -7.10
C THR A 58 -0.44 8.05 -7.47
N LEU A 59 -1.45 8.00 -6.63
CA LEU A 59 -2.53 8.95 -6.66
C LEU A 59 -2.25 10.02 -5.63
N LYS A 60 -2.45 11.26 -5.98
CA LYS A 60 -2.20 12.37 -5.05
C LYS A 60 -3.30 13.40 -5.11
N ASP A 61 -3.45 14.13 -4.01
CA ASP A 61 -4.24 15.34 -3.94
C ASP A 61 -3.35 16.45 -3.38
N GLN A 62 -3.96 17.52 -2.86
CA GLN A 62 -3.17 18.66 -2.38
C GLN A 62 -2.36 18.35 -1.13
N SER A 63 -2.78 17.35 -0.34
CA SER A 63 -2.21 17.12 0.99
C SER A 63 -1.52 15.77 1.13
N SER A 64 -1.88 14.81 0.32
CA SER A 64 -1.47 13.42 0.54
C SER A 64 -1.27 12.67 -0.75
N GLN A 65 -0.63 11.52 -0.63
CA GLN A 65 -0.46 10.63 -1.75
C GLN A 65 -0.66 9.18 -1.31
N LEU A 66 -1.08 8.35 -2.25
CA LEU A 66 -1.36 6.96 -2.02
C LEU A 66 -0.68 6.13 -3.10
N ARG A 67 0.11 5.16 -2.66
CA ARG A 67 0.75 4.22 -3.57
C ARG A 67 -0.27 3.27 -4.14
N CYS A 68 -0.19 3.01 -5.45
CA CYS A 68 -1.11 2.11 -6.13
C CYS A 68 -0.36 1.11 -6.99
N VAL A 69 -0.93 -0.08 -7.09
CA VAL A 69 -0.44 -1.13 -7.97
C VAL A 69 -1.62 -1.65 -8.77
N MET A 70 -1.46 -1.72 -10.08
CA MET A 70 -2.43 -2.37 -10.96
C MET A 70 -1.74 -3.57 -11.58
N PHE A 71 -2.23 -4.76 -11.30
CA PHE A 71 -1.64 -5.98 -11.82
C PHE A 71 -1.92 -6.12 -13.31
N ARG A 72 -1.08 -6.88 -13.99
CA ARG A 72 -1.12 -7.01 -15.44
C ARG A 72 -2.51 -7.36 -15.97
N TRP A 73 -3.18 -8.31 -15.34
CA TRP A 73 -4.50 -8.74 -15.83
C TRP A 73 -5.55 -7.64 -15.72
N ALA A 74 -5.44 -6.76 -14.76
CA ALA A 74 -6.32 -5.60 -14.66
C ALA A 74 -5.92 -4.52 -15.66
N ALA A 75 -4.62 -4.31 -15.83
CA ALA A 75 -4.11 -3.30 -16.75
C ALA A 75 -4.47 -3.62 -18.20
N GLU A 76 -4.52 -4.90 -18.56
CA GLU A 76 -4.89 -5.32 -19.90
C GLU A 76 -6.34 -4.98 -20.25
N LYS A 77 -7.17 -4.70 -19.25
CA LYS A 77 -8.58 -4.34 -19.46
C LYS A 77 -8.78 -2.84 -19.66
N LEU A 78 -7.73 -2.04 -19.52
CA LEU A 78 -7.85 -0.59 -19.72
C LEU A 78 -8.15 -0.31 -21.19
N ASP A 79 -9.11 0.59 -21.41
CA ASP A 79 -9.48 1.03 -22.75
C ASP A 79 -8.94 2.43 -23.06
N PHE A 80 -8.05 2.93 -22.22
CA PHE A 80 -7.39 4.20 -22.42
C PHE A 80 -5.96 4.12 -21.91
N ARG A 81 -5.13 5.08 -22.30
CA ARG A 81 -3.73 5.14 -21.89
C ARG A 81 -3.59 6.12 -20.72
N PRO A 82 -3.26 5.62 -19.51
CA PRO A 82 -3.08 6.51 -18.38
C PRO A 82 -1.89 7.43 -18.59
N MET A 83 -2.04 8.68 -18.20
CA MET A 83 -0.98 9.69 -18.32
C MET A 83 -0.88 10.46 -17.02
N ASP A 84 0.37 10.78 -16.63
CA ASP A 84 0.61 11.60 -15.45
C ASP A 84 -0.12 12.94 -15.59
N GLY A 85 -0.68 13.40 -14.49
CA GLY A 85 -1.47 14.62 -14.45
C GLY A 85 -2.96 14.42 -14.65
N ALA A 86 -3.38 13.26 -15.10
CA ALA A 86 -4.82 12.99 -15.28
C ALA A 86 -5.50 12.81 -13.94
N LYS A 87 -6.71 13.34 -13.82
CA LYS A 87 -7.57 13.04 -12.67
C LYS A 87 -8.32 11.76 -12.94
N LEU A 88 -8.14 10.79 -12.06
CA LEU A 88 -8.69 9.45 -12.23
C LEU A 88 -9.36 8.98 -10.97
N LEU A 89 -10.21 7.99 -11.15
CA LEU A 89 -10.81 7.24 -10.07
C LEU A 89 -10.18 5.86 -10.10
N ALA A 90 -9.49 5.49 -9.02
CA ALA A 90 -8.90 4.15 -8.88
C ALA A 90 -9.78 3.32 -7.97
N VAL A 91 -10.18 2.16 -8.45
CA VAL A 91 -11.07 1.26 -7.72
C VAL A 91 -10.27 0.04 -7.34
N GLY A 92 -10.21 -0.27 -6.04
CA GLY A 92 -9.43 -1.41 -5.59
C GLY A 92 -9.50 -1.61 -4.09
N ASN A 93 -8.59 -2.42 -3.58
CA ASN A 93 -8.55 -2.81 -2.19
C ASN A 93 -7.28 -2.28 -1.52
N LEU A 94 -7.44 -1.79 -0.29
CA LEU A 94 -6.28 -1.45 0.53
C LEU A 94 -5.67 -2.70 1.10
N THR A 95 -4.35 -2.76 1.06
CA THR A 95 -3.59 -3.84 1.67
C THR A 95 -2.21 -3.33 2.06
N VAL A 96 -1.39 -4.20 2.64
CA VAL A 96 0.00 -3.89 2.99
C VAL A 96 0.92 -4.69 2.09
N TYR A 97 1.90 -4.01 1.49
CA TYR A 97 3.02 -4.69 0.89
C TYR A 97 3.99 -5.03 2.01
N GLU A 98 3.95 -6.28 2.47
CA GLU A 98 4.61 -6.68 3.70
C GLU A 98 6.12 -6.50 3.68
N ALA A 99 6.75 -6.76 2.55
CA ALA A 99 8.21 -6.65 2.44
C ALA A 99 8.71 -5.23 2.70
N ALA A 100 7.93 -4.22 2.36
CA ALA A 100 8.31 -2.83 2.55
C ALA A 100 7.62 -2.16 3.73
N GLY A 101 6.62 -2.83 4.34
CA GLY A 101 5.86 -2.24 5.43
C GLY A 101 5.05 -1.03 5.00
N GLN A 102 4.55 -1.02 3.78
CA GLN A 102 3.80 0.12 3.24
C GLN A 102 2.41 -0.34 2.82
N TYR A 103 1.41 0.48 3.15
CA TYR A 103 0.08 0.19 2.63
C TYR A 103 -0.06 0.75 1.23
N GLN A 104 -0.96 0.16 0.47
CA GLN A 104 -1.16 0.51 -0.93
C GLN A 104 -2.57 0.14 -1.37
N LEU A 105 -2.99 0.71 -2.49
CA LEU A 105 -4.24 0.34 -3.15
C LEU A 105 -3.91 -0.62 -4.29
N ASN A 106 -4.46 -1.82 -4.22
CA ASN A 106 -4.37 -2.78 -5.32
C ASN A 106 -5.60 -2.56 -6.21
N VAL A 107 -5.34 -1.98 -7.35
CA VAL A 107 -6.39 -1.57 -8.29
C VAL A 107 -6.89 -2.73 -9.15
#